data_07a45bf5d870dd288857c4a2d0fc639c
#
_entry.id   07a45bf5d870dd288857c4a2d0fc639c
#
_cell.length_a   1.000
_cell.length_b   1.000
_cell.length_c   1.000
_cell.angle_alpha   90.00
_cell.angle_beta   90.00
_cell.angle_gamma   90.00
#
_symmetry.space_group_name_H-M   'P 1'
#
loop_
_entity.id
_entity.type
_entity.pdbx_description
1 polymer ?
#
loop_
_entity_poly.entity_id
_entity_poly.type
_entity_poly.pdbx_seq_one_letter_code
_entity_poly.pdbx_strand_id
1 'polypeptide(L)'
;MRELLVVDGANVVGSVPDGWWRDRRGAAERLRDLLLDHAERTGADVVLVVEGAARGVESVPGVRVESAAGSGDDHIVALVERAEQPVVVVTADRALRHRVGELGATCVGPRAVRR
;
A
#
# COMPACT_ATOMS: atom_id res chain seq x y z
N MET A 1 -14.30 9.34 -11.64
CA MET A 1 -13.96 9.23 -10.21
C MET A 1 -12.53 8.77 -10.09
N ARG A 2 -11.76 9.36 -9.19
CA ARG A 2 -10.37 8.94 -8.97
C ARG A 2 -10.28 7.52 -8.48
N GLU A 3 -9.27 6.83 -8.94
CA GLU A 3 -8.94 5.49 -8.45
C GLU A 3 -8.26 5.61 -7.09
N LEU A 4 -8.59 4.71 -6.18
CA LEU A 4 -7.90 4.56 -4.91
C LEU A 4 -6.85 3.45 -5.05
N LEU A 5 -5.58 3.80 -4.89
CA LEU A 5 -4.49 2.86 -4.90
C LEU A 5 -4.12 2.54 -3.46
N VAL A 6 -4.38 1.32 -3.03
CA VAL A 6 -4.06 0.86 -1.68
C VAL A 6 -2.81 -0.02 -1.75
N VAL A 7 -1.74 0.41 -1.12
CA VAL A 7 -0.45 -0.25 -1.20
C VAL A 7 -0.16 -1.05 0.07
N ASP A 8 0.05 -2.33 -0.09
CA ASP A 8 0.46 -3.25 0.99
C ASP A 8 1.94 -3.02 1.28
N GLY A 9 2.22 -2.17 2.27
CA GLY A 9 3.58 -1.71 2.54
C GLY A 9 4.55 -2.83 2.86
N ALA A 10 4.16 -3.76 3.71
CA ALA A 10 5.04 -4.87 4.10
C ALA A 10 5.39 -5.75 2.89
N ASN A 11 4.41 -6.06 2.05
CA ASN A 11 4.62 -6.90 0.87
C ASN A 11 5.48 -6.21 -0.19
N VAL A 12 5.21 -4.93 -0.46
CA VAL A 12 5.95 -4.18 -1.49
C VAL A 12 7.37 -3.89 -1.03
N VAL A 13 7.57 -3.50 0.22
CA VAL A 13 8.92 -3.33 0.79
C VAL A 13 9.69 -4.64 0.70
N GLY A 14 9.06 -5.76 1.07
CA GLY A 14 9.70 -7.07 1.07
C GLY A 14 9.96 -7.66 -0.31
N SER A 15 9.45 -7.03 -1.38
CA SER A 15 9.59 -7.56 -2.74
C SER A 15 10.99 -7.38 -3.33
N VAL A 16 11.84 -6.54 -2.74
CA VAL A 16 13.21 -6.30 -3.18
C VAL A 16 14.17 -6.51 -2.00
N PRO A 17 15.21 -7.36 -2.15
CA PRO A 17 16.12 -7.66 -1.05
C PRO A 17 17.21 -6.58 -0.91
N ASP A 18 16.81 -5.38 -0.54
CA ASP A 18 17.66 -4.20 -0.45
C ASP A 18 18.09 -3.85 0.98
N GLY A 19 17.94 -4.79 1.92
CA GLY A 19 18.27 -4.56 3.32
C GLY A 19 17.15 -3.93 4.13
N TRP A 20 15.92 -3.96 3.62
CA TRP A 20 14.75 -3.36 4.28
C TRP A 20 14.55 -3.85 5.73
N TRP A 21 14.94 -5.08 6.02
CA TRP A 21 14.78 -5.69 7.35
C TRP A 21 15.66 -5.04 8.42
N ARG A 22 16.68 -4.27 8.03
CA ARG A 22 17.57 -3.54 8.95
C ARG A 22 16.96 -2.23 9.43
N ASP A 23 16.06 -1.66 8.64
CA ASP A 23 15.37 -0.40 8.96
C ASP A 23 14.02 -0.40 8.24
N ARG A 24 13.05 -1.06 8.84
CA ARG A 24 11.71 -1.22 8.25
C ARG A 24 10.99 0.12 8.12
N ARG A 25 11.16 0.99 9.09
CA ARG A 25 10.56 2.31 9.05
C ARG A 25 11.14 3.16 7.91
N GLY A 26 12.45 3.21 7.79
CA GLY A 26 13.11 3.91 6.69
C GLY A 26 12.75 3.34 5.34
N ALA A 27 12.61 2.01 5.22
CA ALA A 27 12.16 1.37 3.98
C ALA A 27 10.75 1.81 3.60
N ALA A 28 9.85 1.90 4.58
CA ALA A 28 8.48 2.38 4.33
C ALA A 28 8.46 3.86 3.94
N GLU A 29 9.32 4.68 4.53
CA GLU A 29 9.44 6.09 4.15
C GLU A 29 9.93 6.25 2.71
N ARG A 30 10.90 5.45 2.29
CA ARG A 30 11.38 5.46 0.91
C ARG A 30 10.29 5.02 -0.06
N LEU A 31 9.50 4.01 0.30
CA LEU A 31 8.37 3.59 -0.51
C LEU A 31 7.32 4.70 -0.61
N ARG A 32 7.02 5.36 0.50
CA ARG A 32 6.10 6.52 0.49
C ARG A 32 6.55 7.57 -0.52
N ASP A 33 7.84 7.86 -0.55
CA ASP A 33 8.38 8.89 -1.46
C ASP A 33 8.31 8.45 -2.92
N LEU A 34 8.52 7.16 -3.21
CA LEU A 34 8.28 6.61 -4.55
C LEU A 34 6.81 6.73 -4.95
N LEU A 35 5.91 6.47 -4.02
CA LEU A 35 4.47 6.56 -4.27
C LEU A 35 4.03 7.99 -4.52
N LEU A 36 4.69 8.96 -3.92
CA LEU A 36 4.39 10.37 -4.20
C LEU A 36 4.61 10.70 -5.67
N ASP A 37 5.73 10.25 -6.25
CA ASP A 37 6.00 10.41 -7.67
C ASP A 37 4.92 9.73 -8.53
N HIS A 38 4.53 8.50 -8.15
CA HIS A 38 3.47 7.77 -8.84
C HIS A 38 2.13 8.53 -8.78
N ALA A 39 1.77 9.06 -7.62
CA ALA A 39 0.55 9.82 -7.44
C ALA A 39 0.53 11.08 -8.32
N GLU A 40 1.65 11.78 -8.41
CA GLU A 40 1.77 12.97 -9.25
C GLU A 40 1.61 12.65 -10.72
N ARG A 41 2.11 11.51 -11.18
CA ARG A 41 2.01 11.10 -12.58
C ARG A 41 0.63 10.58 -12.96
N THR A 42 -0.06 9.90 -12.05
CA THR A 42 -1.31 9.20 -12.37
C THR A 42 -2.57 9.93 -11.91
N GLY A 43 -2.45 10.82 -10.93
CA GLY A 43 -3.60 11.48 -10.32
C GLY A 43 -4.40 10.57 -9.38
N ALA A 44 -3.92 9.36 -9.09
CA ALA A 44 -4.61 8.45 -8.16
C ALA A 44 -4.54 8.95 -6.72
N ASP A 45 -5.57 8.61 -5.94
CA ASP A 45 -5.50 8.75 -4.49
C ASP A 45 -4.70 7.56 -3.95
N VAL A 46 -3.63 7.82 -3.22
CA VAL A 46 -2.73 6.76 -2.74
C VAL A 46 -2.78 6.64 -1.23
N VAL A 47 -2.95 5.41 -0.76
CA VAL A 47 -2.88 5.05 0.65
C VAL A 47 -1.82 3.97 0.82
N LEU A 48 -0.81 4.25 1.61
CA LEU A 48 0.20 3.27 2.01
C LEU A 48 -0.20 2.71 3.38
N VAL A 49 -0.40 1.41 3.46
CA VAL A 49 -0.70 0.73 4.73
C VAL A 49 0.58 0.14 5.28
N VAL A 50 0.93 0.52 6.49
CA VAL A 50 2.11 0.02 7.20
C VAL A 50 1.71 -0.74 8.45
N GLU A 51 2.58 -1.65 8.89
CA GLU A 51 2.35 -2.47 10.08
C GLU A 51 3.65 -2.72 10.84
N GLY A 52 3.56 -3.29 12.02
CA GLY A 52 4.72 -3.68 12.80
C GLY A 52 5.67 -2.52 13.08
N ALA A 53 6.96 -2.72 12.85
CA ALA A 53 7.99 -1.73 13.11
C ALA A 53 7.89 -0.49 12.20
N ALA A 54 7.14 -0.57 11.11
CA ALA A 54 6.91 0.58 10.22
C ALA A 54 5.74 1.46 10.65
N ARG A 55 5.01 1.08 11.68
CA ARG A 55 3.91 1.92 12.18
C ARG A 55 4.42 3.30 12.58
N GLY A 56 3.61 4.31 12.33
CA GLY A 56 3.94 5.69 12.67
C GLY A 56 4.65 6.47 11.57
N VAL A 57 4.91 5.86 10.42
CA VAL A 57 5.40 6.60 9.26
C VAL A 57 4.34 7.65 8.89
N GLU A 58 4.77 8.89 8.74
CA GLU A 58 3.85 10.01 8.54
C GLU A 58 3.37 10.11 7.09
N SER A 59 2.13 10.55 6.94
CA SER A 59 1.58 10.94 5.64
C SER A 59 2.31 12.18 5.11
N VAL A 60 2.33 12.31 3.80
CA VAL A 60 2.79 13.52 3.12
C VAL A 60 1.69 13.99 2.17
N PRO A 61 1.68 15.26 1.72
CA PRO A 61 0.73 15.69 0.71
C PRO A 61 0.86 14.79 -0.53
N GLY A 62 -0.25 14.16 -0.91
CA GLY A 62 -0.29 13.24 -2.06
C GLY A 62 -0.23 11.75 -1.71
N VAL A 63 0.26 11.37 -0.53
CA VAL A 63 0.28 9.97 -0.07
C VAL A 63 -0.16 9.89 1.39
N ARG A 64 -1.35 9.36 1.61
CA ARG A 64 -1.81 9.08 2.97
C ARG A 64 -1.15 7.79 3.46
N VAL A 65 -0.66 7.78 4.68
CA VAL A 65 -0.13 6.59 5.34
C VAL A 65 -1.05 6.22 6.48
N GLU A 66 -1.46 4.96 6.52
CA GLU A 66 -2.28 4.43 7.61
C GLU A 66 -1.52 3.30 8.29
N SER A 67 -1.44 3.38 9.62
CA SER A 67 -0.81 2.34 10.43
C SER A 67 -1.86 1.35 10.89
N ALA A 68 -1.69 0.08 10.51
CA ALA A 68 -2.58 -0.98 10.92
C ALA A 68 -2.41 -1.25 12.43
N ALA A 69 -3.52 -1.38 13.16
CA ALA A 69 -3.47 -1.74 14.57
C ALA A 69 -2.99 -3.18 14.77
N GLY A 70 -3.33 -4.06 13.83
CA GLY A 70 -2.93 -5.45 13.80
C GLY A 70 -2.27 -5.77 12.47
N SER A 71 -2.80 -6.74 11.73
CA SER A 71 -2.25 -7.09 10.42
C SER A 71 -2.61 -6.04 9.37
N GLY A 72 -1.67 -5.80 8.45
CA GLY A 72 -1.91 -4.93 7.31
C GLY A 72 -3.03 -5.46 6.43
N ASP A 73 -3.15 -6.78 6.28
CA ASP A 73 -4.18 -7.42 5.47
C ASP A 73 -5.60 -7.05 5.92
N ASP A 74 -5.87 -7.17 7.21
CA ASP A 74 -7.18 -6.84 7.75
C ASP A 74 -7.49 -5.35 7.58
N HIS A 75 -6.50 -4.52 7.78
CA HIS A 75 -6.65 -3.08 7.58
C HIS A 75 -6.98 -2.73 6.12
N ILE A 76 -6.29 -3.38 5.18
CA ILE A 76 -6.52 -3.20 3.74
C ILE A 76 -7.93 -3.66 3.37
N VAL A 77 -8.36 -4.82 3.83
CA VAL A 77 -9.71 -5.32 3.56
C VAL A 77 -10.76 -4.32 4.06
N ALA A 78 -10.58 -3.78 5.26
CA ALA A 78 -11.50 -2.80 5.81
C ALA A 78 -11.55 -1.51 4.96
N LEU A 79 -10.40 -1.07 4.45
CA LEU A 79 -10.35 0.07 3.53
C LEU A 79 -11.15 -0.20 2.26
N VAL A 80 -10.97 -1.37 1.66
CA VAL A 80 -11.66 -1.75 0.43
C VAL A 80 -13.16 -1.83 0.65
N GLU A 81 -13.58 -2.39 1.77
CA GLU A 81 -15.01 -2.55 2.10
C GLU A 81 -15.75 -1.20 2.15
N ARG A 82 -15.10 -0.16 2.66
CA ARG A 82 -15.74 1.15 2.82
C ARG A 82 -15.46 2.14 1.70
N ALA A 83 -14.63 1.77 0.73
CA ALA A 83 -14.30 2.66 -0.38
C ALA A 83 -15.49 2.80 -1.33
N GLU A 84 -15.71 4.02 -1.80
CA GLU A 84 -16.79 4.34 -2.75
C GLU A 84 -16.27 4.55 -4.17
N GLN A 85 -14.96 4.52 -4.36
CA GLN A 85 -14.29 4.70 -5.64
C GLN A 85 -13.70 3.37 -6.11
N PRO A 86 -13.32 3.25 -7.39
CA PRO A 86 -12.61 2.07 -7.86
C PRO A 86 -11.32 1.86 -7.08
N VAL A 87 -11.04 0.64 -6.64
CA VAL A 87 -9.87 0.32 -5.82
C VAL A 87 -8.94 -0.61 -6.56
N VAL A 88 -7.65 -0.27 -6.54
CA VAL A 88 -6.56 -1.15 -6.95
C VAL A 88 -5.68 -1.40 -5.73
N VAL A 89 -5.45 -2.67 -5.42
CA VAL A 89 -4.57 -3.07 -4.30
C VAL A 89 -3.25 -3.55 -4.88
N VAL A 90 -2.15 -2.99 -4.37
CA VAL A 90 -0.80 -3.37 -4.78
C VAL A 90 -0.25 -4.37 -3.79
N THR A 91 -0.21 -5.62 -4.19
CA THR A 91 0.31 -6.72 -3.36
C THR A 91 0.54 -7.96 -4.22
N ALA A 92 1.50 -8.80 -3.83
CA ALA A 92 1.69 -10.13 -4.39
C ALA A 92 1.09 -11.23 -3.49
N ASP A 93 0.59 -10.89 -2.32
CA ASP A 93 0.02 -11.86 -1.38
C ASP A 93 -1.27 -12.44 -1.94
N ARG A 94 -1.28 -13.75 -2.18
CA ARG A 94 -2.42 -14.43 -2.81
C ARG A 94 -3.68 -14.40 -1.96
N ALA A 95 -3.54 -14.59 -0.65
CA ALA A 95 -4.69 -14.59 0.24
C ALA A 95 -5.35 -13.21 0.28
N LEU A 96 -4.54 -12.15 0.35
CA LEU A 96 -5.07 -10.78 0.31
C LEU A 96 -5.72 -10.47 -1.03
N ARG A 97 -5.07 -10.86 -2.14
CA ARG A 97 -5.64 -10.66 -3.48
C ARG A 97 -7.01 -11.30 -3.61
N HIS A 98 -7.17 -12.50 -3.08
CA HIS A 98 -8.45 -13.19 -3.09
C HIS A 98 -9.51 -12.44 -2.28
N ARG A 99 -9.15 -12.01 -1.07
CA ARG A 99 -10.07 -11.30 -0.17
C ARG A 99 -10.58 -9.99 -0.78
N VAL A 100 -9.69 -9.17 -1.31
CA VAL A 100 -10.08 -7.88 -1.89
C VAL A 100 -10.76 -8.03 -3.25
N GLY A 101 -10.38 -9.06 -4.00
CA GLY A 101 -11.03 -9.38 -5.27
C GLY A 101 -12.50 -9.72 -5.10
N GLU A 102 -12.86 -10.41 -4.04
CA GLU A 102 -14.27 -10.70 -3.72
C GLU A 102 -15.08 -9.44 -3.39
N LEU A 103 -14.39 -8.37 -2.99
CA LEU A 103 -15.02 -7.08 -2.73
C LEU A 103 -15.04 -6.17 -3.97
N GLY A 104 -14.59 -6.68 -5.11
CA GLY A 104 -14.60 -5.93 -6.37
C GLY A 104 -13.34 -5.13 -6.67
N ALA A 105 -12.31 -5.20 -5.82
CA ALA A 105 -11.04 -4.54 -6.11
C ALA A 105 -10.23 -5.32 -7.15
N THR A 106 -9.44 -4.60 -7.93
CA THR A 106 -8.42 -5.21 -8.79
C THR A 106 -7.09 -5.25 -8.04
N CYS A 107 -6.20 -6.15 -8.46
CA CYS A 107 -4.89 -6.29 -7.84
C CYS A 107 -3.79 -6.19 -8.87
N VAL A 108 -2.69 -5.56 -8.48
CA VAL A 108 -1.46 -5.52 -9.27
C VAL A 108 -0.28 -5.88 -8.36
N GLY A 109 0.79 -6.36 -8.95
CA GLY A 109 1.97 -6.71 -8.17
C GLY A 109 2.83 -5.49 -7.81
N PRO A 110 3.84 -5.70 -6.93
CA PRO A 110 4.71 -4.60 -6.47
C PRO A 110 5.41 -3.83 -7.58
N ARG A 111 5.66 -4.45 -8.72
CA ARG A 111 6.31 -3.78 -9.86
C ARG A 111 5.52 -2.63 -10.44
N ALA A 112 4.22 -2.57 -10.18
CA ALA A 112 3.39 -1.47 -10.65
C ALA A 112 3.83 -0.13 -10.06
N VAL A 113 4.39 -0.14 -8.86
CA VAL A 113 4.83 1.08 -8.16
C VAL A 113 6.31 1.08 -7.84
N ARG A 114 6.97 -0.06 -7.94
CA ARG A 114 8.39 -0.22 -7.60
C ARG A 114 9.08 -1.06 -8.67
N ARG A 115 10.00 -0.48 -9.39
CA ARG A 115 10.74 -1.14 -10.47
C ARG A 115 12.19 -1.39 -10.09
#